data_b2ab67b9f35e269ca5051f8c85f1147d
#
_entry.id   b2ab67b9f35e269ca5051f8c85f1147d
#
_cell.length_a   1.000
_cell.length_b   1.000
_cell.length_c   1.000
_cell.angle_alpha   90.00
_cell.angle_beta   90.00
_cell.angle_gamma   90.00
#
_symmetry.space_group_name_H-M   'P 1'
#
loop_
_entity.id
_entity.type
_entity.pdbx_description
1 polymer ?
#
loop_
_entity_poly.entity_id
_entity_poly.type
_entity_poly.pdbx_seq_one_letter_code
_entity_poly.pdbx_strand_id
1 'polypeptide(L)'
;MRTLVIGGMQFMGRRIVELLLERGDDVAVLHRRAAHDLGPRVKNLQADRSDLPRVTELLRHEKPDAVFDLVYDWAGGTPASHVEAAARACGDTLQRYVYMSSIAAYPPGLDHREDDELAADDSRDLYVQHKASAERALFRMHRDSGFPVVTFRPPFVHGPRQLLYREQFFWDRLIDGRSIVLPDDGSTPMQWVFTSDIARACVRATEVPEAVGQAFNMAHVEPLTQRSFVEALARVAGVAARFVPVPRTVIAAAGGQLVGESLYFGEYLDLPPRTSVIEKAPRVLGVSPTPLDRALQERFAWYKTQPRRARSYEFEDRVLARVSGA
;
A
#
# COMPACT_ATOMS: atom_id res chain seq x y z
N MET A 1 -16.43 8.45 17.34
CA MET A 1 -15.70 9.64 16.82
C MET A 1 -16.30 10.03 15.47
N ARG A 2 -16.21 11.31 15.09
CA ARG A 2 -16.45 11.74 13.71
C ARG A 2 -15.18 11.49 12.92
N THR A 3 -15.21 10.54 11.99
CA THR A 3 -14.02 10.11 11.26
C THR A 3 -14.20 10.41 9.77
N LEU A 4 -13.15 10.89 9.13
CA LEU A 4 -13.14 11.17 7.70
C LEU A 4 -12.02 10.38 7.02
N VAL A 5 -12.38 9.60 5.99
CA VAL A 5 -11.42 8.79 5.24
C VAL A 5 -11.28 9.34 3.81
N ILE A 6 -10.13 9.91 3.50
CA ILE A 6 -9.79 10.32 2.14
C ILE A 6 -9.29 9.08 1.40
N GLY A 7 -10.13 8.53 0.48
CA GLY A 7 -9.84 7.30 -0.23
C GLY A 7 -10.40 6.02 0.40
N GLY A 8 -11.50 6.10 1.17
CA GLY A 8 -12.14 5.00 1.86
C GLY A 8 -12.86 3.95 0.99
N MET A 9 -12.85 4.09 -0.33
CA MET A 9 -13.71 3.30 -1.22
C MET A 9 -13.21 1.90 -1.55
N GLN A 10 -11.91 1.68 -1.52
CA GLN A 10 -11.29 0.48 -2.05
C GLN A 10 -10.15 0.01 -1.15
N PHE A 11 -9.82 -1.28 -1.27
CA PHE A 11 -8.63 -1.89 -0.67
C PHE A 11 -8.45 -1.55 0.82
N MET A 12 -7.30 -0.99 1.21
CA MET A 12 -7.01 -0.59 2.60
C MET A 12 -8.05 0.37 3.18
N GLY A 13 -8.40 1.39 2.40
CA GLY A 13 -9.35 2.41 2.85
C GLY A 13 -10.71 1.83 3.18
N ARG A 14 -11.20 0.90 2.36
CA ARG A 14 -12.46 0.20 2.64
C ARG A 14 -12.39 -0.60 3.94
N ARG A 15 -11.29 -1.31 4.18
CA ARG A 15 -11.14 -2.08 5.42
C ARG A 15 -11.07 -1.17 6.66
N ILE A 16 -10.44 0.00 6.54
CA ILE A 16 -10.47 1.02 7.60
C ILE A 16 -11.93 1.47 7.85
N VAL A 17 -12.68 1.82 6.81
CA VAL A 17 -14.10 2.23 6.95
C VAL A 17 -14.92 1.13 7.64
N GLU A 18 -14.75 -0.14 7.25
CA GLU A 18 -15.44 -1.27 7.88
C GLU A 18 -15.14 -1.34 9.39
N LEU A 19 -13.87 -1.23 9.80
CA LEU A 19 -13.49 -1.25 11.20
C LEU A 19 -14.00 -0.03 12.00
N LEU A 20 -14.03 1.15 11.39
CA LEU A 20 -14.59 2.35 12.01
C LEU A 20 -16.10 2.20 12.25
N LEU A 21 -16.83 1.63 11.28
CA LEU A 21 -18.25 1.31 11.43
C LEU A 21 -18.51 0.24 12.49
N GLU A 22 -17.65 -0.79 12.57
CA GLU A 22 -17.69 -1.83 13.61
C GLU A 22 -17.47 -1.22 15.00
N ARG A 23 -16.58 -0.23 15.11
CA ARG A 23 -16.34 0.54 16.35
C ARG A 23 -17.48 1.48 16.73
N GLY A 24 -18.38 1.80 15.81
CA GLY A 24 -19.52 2.70 16.03
C GLY A 24 -19.23 4.17 15.75
N ASP A 25 -18.25 4.46 14.91
CA ASP A 25 -17.92 5.81 14.50
C ASP A 25 -18.96 6.39 13.52
N ASP A 26 -19.05 7.73 13.51
CA ASP A 26 -19.72 8.50 12.47
C ASP A 26 -18.71 8.71 11.33
N VAL A 27 -18.90 7.99 10.20
CA VAL A 27 -17.90 7.86 9.16
C VAL A 27 -18.29 8.64 7.91
N ALA A 28 -17.43 9.54 7.47
CA ALA A 28 -17.48 10.17 6.16
C ALA A 28 -16.34 9.67 5.25
N VAL A 29 -16.63 9.52 3.94
CA VAL A 29 -15.60 9.20 2.93
C VAL A 29 -15.52 10.31 1.90
N LEU A 30 -14.29 10.77 1.61
CA LEU A 30 -14.01 11.76 0.57
C LEU A 30 -13.43 11.05 -0.64
N HIS A 31 -14.10 11.16 -1.79
CA HIS A 31 -13.68 10.55 -3.04
C HIS A 31 -14.36 11.21 -4.27
N ARG A 32 -13.89 10.88 -5.47
CA ARG A 32 -14.33 11.51 -6.74
C ARG A 32 -15.73 11.12 -7.20
N ARG A 33 -16.28 9.99 -6.76
CA ARG A 33 -17.56 9.46 -7.27
C ARG A 33 -18.73 10.13 -6.56
N ALA A 34 -19.85 10.27 -7.28
CA ALA A 34 -21.08 10.82 -6.73
C ALA A 34 -21.75 9.90 -5.69
N ALA A 35 -21.48 8.59 -5.72
CA ALA A 35 -22.04 7.59 -4.81
C ALA A 35 -21.01 6.52 -4.44
N HIS A 36 -21.31 5.77 -3.38
CA HIS A 36 -20.52 4.65 -2.89
C HIS A 36 -21.40 3.44 -2.54
N ASP A 37 -20.76 2.27 -2.33
CA ASP A 37 -21.36 1.00 -1.95
C ASP A 37 -21.04 0.57 -0.49
N LEU A 38 -20.69 1.53 0.37
CA LEU A 38 -20.29 1.29 1.76
C LEU A 38 -21.50 1.23 2.73
N GLY A 39 -22.70 1.38 2.21
CA GLY A 39 -23.94 1.36 2.99
C GLY A 39 -24.38 2.74 3.53
N PRO A 40 -25.61 2.83 4.06
CA PRO A 40 -26.26 4.12 4.37
C PRO A 40 -25.68 4.82 5.60
N ARG A 41 -24.86 4.14 6.41
CA ARG A 41 -24.20 4.73 7.58
C ARG A 41 -22.95 5.53 7.25
N VAL A 42 -22.52 5.55 5.99
CA VAL A 42 -21.32 6.28 5.55
C VAL A 42 -21.74 7.52 4.78
N LYS A 43 -21.30 8.68 5.24
CA LYS A 43 -21.55 9.96 4.57
C LYS A 43 -20.65 10.09 3.34
N ASN A 44 -21.24 10.46 2.20
CA ASN A 44 -20.51 10.69 0.95
C ASN A 44 -20.08 12.15 0.83
N LEU A 45 -18.78 12.40 0.66
CA LEU A 45 -18.21 13.70 0.37
C LEU A 45 -17.52 13.64 -1.00
N GLN A 46 -18.16 14.25 -2.00
CA GLN A 46 -17.62 14.22 -3.36
C GLN A 46 -16.60 15.35 -3.57
N ALA A 47 -15.34 14.96 -3.80
CA ALA A 47 -14.29 15.87 -4.24
C ALA A 47 -13.14 15.09 -4.91
N ASP A 48 -12.44 15.72 -5.83
CA ASP A 48 -11.11 15.26 -6.23
C ASP A 48 -10.08 15.70 -5.18
N ARG A 49 -9.12 14.83 -4.86
CA ARG A 49 -8.07 15.13 -3.89
C ARG A 49 -7.19 16.32 -4.31
N SER A 50 -7.09 16.58 -5.62
CA SER A 50 -6.36 17.72 -6.20
C SER A 50 -7.14 19.04 -6.17
N ASP A 51 -8.46 18.99 -5.99
CA ASP A 51 -9.30 20.20 -5.80
C ASP A 51 -9.16 20.71 -4.35
N LEU A 52 -8.06 21.41 -4.10
CA LEU A 52 -7.73 21.91 -2.75
C LEU A 52 -8.80 22.84 -2.16
N PRO A 53 -9.41 23.78 -2.91
CA PRO A 53 -10.49 24.61 -2.39
C PRO A 53 -11.65 23.78 -1.87
N ARG A 54 -12.11 22.80 -2.66
CA ARG A 54 -13.24 21.92 -2.29
C ARG A 54 -12.89 20.99 -1.12
N VAL A 55 -11.71 20.36 -1.13
CA VAL A 55 -11.24 19.53 -0.03
C VAL A 55 -11.15 20.32 1.26
N THR A 56 -10.60 21.54 1.21
CA THR A 56 -10.48 22.44 2.36
C THR A 56 -11.85 22.85 2.91
N GLU A 57 -12.80 23.20 2.04
CA GLU A 57 -14.18 23.53 2.41
C GLU A 57 -14.84 22.37 3.17
N LEU A 58 -14.77 21.17 2.61
CA LEU A 58 -15.36 19.96 3.19
C LEU A 58 -14.75 19.63 4.57
N LEU A 59 -13.42 19.67 4.70
CA LEU A 59 -12.75 19.38 5.97
C LEU A 59 -13.13 20.39 7.05
N ARG A 60 -13.19 21.68 6.72
CA ARG A 60 -13.63 22.74 7.65
C ARG A 60 -15.09 22.60 8.07
N HIS A 61 -15.95 22.16 7.15
CA HIS A 61 -17.37 21.95 7.44
C HIS A 61 -17.59 20.71 8.32
N GLU A 62 -16.94 19.60 8.00
CA GLU A 62 -17.12 18.31 8.70
C GLU A 62 -16.51 18.31 10.12
N LYS A 63 -15.44 19.08 10.34
CA LYS A 63 -14.70 19.16 11.61
C LYS A 63 -14.45 17.77 12.22
N PRO A 64 -13.74 16.88 11.50
CA PRO A 64 -13.52 15.52 11.96
C PRO A 64 -12.68 15.47 13.23
N ASP A 65 -12.94 14.50 14.10
CA ASP A 65 -12.09 14.17 15.25
C ASP A 65 -10.85 13.39 14.80
N ALA A 66 -10.97 12.59 13.73
CA ALA A 66 -9.85 11.88 13.11
C ALA A 66 -9.95 11.89 11.57
N VAL A 67 -8.81 12.03 10.90
CA VAL A 67 -8.69 11.94 9.45
C VAL A 67 -7.73 10.81 9.08
N PHE A 68 -8.10 10.03 8.07
CA PHE A 68 -7.26 9.01 7.45
C PHE A 68 -6.99 9.45 6.00
N ASP A 69 -5.79 9.97 5.72
CA ASP A 69 -5.38 10.42 4.38
C ASP A 69 -4.57 9.33 3.67
N LEU A 70 -5.25 8.59 2.78
CA LEU A 70 -4.74 7.36 2.18
C LEU A 70 -4.45 7.49 0.68
N VAL A 71 -4.93 8.56 0.03
CA VAL A 71 -4.89 8.68 -1.43
C VAL A 71 -3.53 9.17 -1.93
N TYR A 72 -3.05 8.49 -2.96
CA TYR A 72 -2.06 9.02 -3.88
C TYR A 72 -2.67 9.10 -5.28
N ASP A 73 -2.60 10.26 -5.91
CA ASP A 73 -3.02 10.43 -7.30
C ASP A 73 -1.90 9.95 -8.23
N TRP A 74 -2.11 8.81 -8.89
CA TRP A 74 -1.13 8.23 -9.80
C TRP A 74 -0.99 8.98 -11.12
N ALA A 75 -1.95 9.83 -11.48
CA ALA A 75 -1.92 10.63 -12.71
C ALA A 75 -1.19 11.97 -12.51
N GLY A 76 -1.54 12.72 -11.46
CA GLY A 76 -1.02 14.05 -11.19
C GLY A 76 -0.01 14.12 -10.02
N GLY A 77 0.14 13.03 -9.28
CA GLY A 77 0.89 13.03 -8.03
C GLY A 77 0.11 13.65 -6.86
N THR A 78 0.65 13.51 -5.66
CA THR A 78 0.10 14.16 -4.46
C THR A 78 1.25 14.85 -3.73
N PRO A 79 1.61 16.07 -4.13
CA PRO A 79 2.71 16.81 -3.52
C PRO A 79 2.43 17.15 -2.05
N ALA A 80 3.49 17.40 -1.29
CA ALA A 80 3.40 17.74 0.14
C ALA A 80 2.43 18.90 0.43
N SER A 81 2.38 19.91 -0.45
CA SER A 81 1.46 21.05 -0.32
C SER A 81 -0.02 20.66 -0.28
N HIS A 82 -0.41 19.61 -1.02
CA HIS A 82 -1.78 19.10 -1.00
C HIS A 82 -2.09 18.41 0.35
N VAL A 83 -1.15 17.63 0.87
CA VAL A 83 -1.31 16.96 2.17
C VAL A 83 -1.35 17.99 3.29
N GLU A 84 -0.44 18.96 3.27
CA GLU A 84 -0.36 20.04 4.25
C GLU A 84 -1.63 20.93 4.24
N ALA A 85 -2.16 21.28 3.07
CA ALA A 85 -3.41 22.03 2.95
C ALA A 85 -4.60 21.29 3.58
N ALA A 86 -4.73 19.98 3.34
CA ALA A 86 -5.76 19.17 3.97
C ALA A 86 -5.57 19.08 5.49
N ALA A 87 -4.35 18.88 5.96
CA ALA A 87 -4.02 18.83 7.38
C ALA A 87 -4.40 20.12 8.10
N ARG A 88 -4.04 21.29 7.54
CA ARG A 88 -4.38 22.60 8.08
C ARG A 88 -5.89 22.89 8.06
N ALA A 89 -6.63 22.30 7.13
CA ALA A 89 -8.08 22.49 7.02
C ALA A 89 -8.88 21.77 8.10
N CYS A 90 -8.31 20.80 8.79
CA CYS A 90 -9.01 20.00 9.82
C CYS A 90 -9.33 20.80 11.10
N GLY A 91 -8.62 21.92 11.35
CA GLY A 91 -8.85 22.79 12.52
C GLY A 91 -8.39 22.20 13.85
N ASP A 92 -8.68 22.93 14.93
CA ASP A 92 -8.15 22.67 16.29
C ASP A 92 -8.85 21.52 17.04
N THR A 93 -9.96 21.01 16.52
CA THR A 93 -10.69 19.88 17.14
C THR A 93 -10.15 18.52 16.74
N LEU A 94 -9.22 18.49 15.79
CA LEU A 94 -8.61 17.25 15.29
C LEU A 94 -7.78 16.57 16.38
N GLN A 95 -8.09 15.32 16.65
CA GLN A 95 -7.36 14.48 17.62
C GLN A 95 -6.31 13.60 16.95
N ARG A 96 -6.50 13.23 15.68
CA ARG A 96 -5.56 12.38 14.91
C ARG A 96 -5.63 12.66 13.41
N TYR A 97 -4.45 12.80 12.82
CA TYR A 97 -4.26 12.80 11.37
C TYR A 97 -3.39 11.59 10.99
N VAL A 98 -4.04 10.54 10.50
CA VAL A 98 -3.37 9.30 10.07
C VAL A 98 -3.01 9.42 8.61
N TYR A 99 -1.72 9.54 8.31
CA TYR A 99 -1.21 9.64 6.94
C TYR A 99 -0.64 8.31 6.47
N MET A 100 -1.10 7.84 5.30
CA MET A 100 -0.55 6.65 4.65
C MET A 100 0.66 7.04 3.80
N SER A 101 1.84 6.95 4.40
CA SER A 101 3.12 7.07 3.72
C SER A 101 3.44 5.78 2.95
N SER A 102 4.68 5.40 2.82
CA SER A 102 5.14 4.19 2.16
C SER A 102 6.56 3.88 2.61
N ILE A 103 6.97 2.61 2.54
CA ILE A 103 8.38 2.23 2.63
C ILE A 103 9.22 2.93 1.54
N ALA A 104 8.60 3.32 0.43
CA ALA A 104 9.26 4.08 -0.62
C ALA A 104 9.71 5.48 -0.19
N ALA A 105 9.23 5.99 0.96
CA ALA A 105 9.75 7.22 1.54
C ALA A 105 11.21 7.09 2.00
N TYR A 106 11.71 5.88 2.21
CA TYR A 106 13.15 5.63 2.41
C TYR A 106 13.90 5.52 1.08
N PRO A 107 15.23 5.74 1.05
CA PRO A 107 16.05 5.30 -0.08
C PRO A 107 16.02 3.77 -0.22
N PRO A 108 16.46 3.20 -1.35
CA PRO A 108 16.71 1.75 -1.43
C PRO A 108 17.63 1.28 -0.32
N GLY A 109 17.29 0.16 0.32
CA GLY A 109 18.05 -0.38 1.45
C GLY A 109 17.27 -1.43 2.22
N LEU A 110 17.94 -2.08 3.17
CA LEU A 110 17.37 -3.14 3.99
C LEU A 110 17.28 -2.67 5.46
N ASP A 111 16.28 -3.22 6.16
CA ASP A 111 16.09 -3.08 7.60
C ASP A 111 15.95 -1.65 8.12
N HIS A 112 15.30 -0.79 7.34
CA HIS A 112 15.01 0.59 7.72
C HIS A 112 14.26 0.67 9.04
N ARG A 113 14.69 1.61 9.89
CA ARG A 113 14.02 1.98 11.14
C ARG A 113 13.23 3.27 10.95
N GLU A 114 12.28 3.52 11.85
CA GLU A 114 11.41 4.69 11.74
C GLU A 114 12.13 6.03 11.91
N ASP A 115 13.32 6.03 12.52
CA ASP A 115 14.20 7.18 12.71
C ASP A 115 15.23 7.35 11.59
N ASP A 116 15.30 6.43 10.63
CA ASP A 116 16.18 6.58 9.47
C ASP A 116 15.76 7.77 8.60
N GLU A 117 16.75 8.35 7.91
CA GLU A 117 16.52 9.43 6.97
C GLU A 117 15.62 9.01 5.80
N LEU A 118 14.68 9.86 5.47
CA LEU A 118 13.85 9.70 4.30
C LEU A 118 14.59 10.11 3.03
N ALA A 119 14.16 9.58 1.89
CA ALA A 119 14.69 9.92 0.58
C ALA A 119 14.68 11.44 0.36
N ALA A 120 15.69 11.94 -0.33
CA ALA A 120 15.88 13.36 -0.57
C ALA A 120 14.72 13.96 -1.42
N ASP A 121 14.52 15.29 -1.31
CA ASP A 121 13.46 16.01 -2.02
C ASP A 121 13.71 16.14 -3.52
N ASP A 122 14.90 15.81 -4.00
CA ASP A 122 15.29 15.81 -5.42
C ASP A 122 15.20 14.41 -6.07
N SER A 123 14.57 13.46 -5.41
CA SER A 123 14.33 12.13 -5.99
C SER A 123 13.65 12.25 -7.36
N ARG A 124 14.19 11.54 -8.36
CA ARG A 124 13.59 11.47 -9.71
C ARG A 124 12.28 10.69 -9.75
N ASP A 125 12.05 9.84 -8.77
CA ASP A 125 10.78 9.14 -8.59
C ASP A 125 9.82 10.05 -7.81
N LEU A 126 8.81 10.58 -8.50
CA LEU A 126 7.82 11.49 -7.93
C LEU A 126 7.03 10.85 -6.77
N TYR A 127 6.78 9.55 -6.81
CA TYR A 127 6.11 8.86 -5.71
C TYR A 127 6.96 8.88 -4.44
N VAL A 128 8.24 8.54 -4.57
CA VAL A 128 9.23 8.61 -3.48
C VAL A 128 9.32 10.02 -2.92
N GLN A 129 9.53 11.00 -3.81
CA GLN A 129 9.63 12.43 -3.45
C GLN A 129 8.39 12.90 -2.69
N HIS A 130 7.20 12.65 -3.22
CA HIS A 130 5.94 13.11 -2.62
C HIS A 130 5.68 12.46 -1.26
N LYS A 131 5.94 11.15 -1.10
CA LYS A 131 5.74 10.46 0.18
C LYS A 131 6.71 10.99 1.25
N ALA A 132 8.00 11.14 0.91
CA ALA A 132 9.00 11.63 1.83
C ALA A 132 8.77 13.11 2.21
N SER A 133 8.50 13.98 1.24
CA SER A 133 8.27 15.42 1.49
C SER A 133 6.98 15.69 2.26
N ALA A 134 5.89 14.96 1.97
CA ALA A 134 4.63 15.08 2.72
C ALA A 134 4.81 14.66 4.18
N GLU A 135 5.52 13.58 4.43
CA GLU A 135 5.81 13.11 5.78
C GLU A 135 6.66 14.14 6.55
N ARG A 136 7.74 14.68 5.93
CA ARG A 136 8.53 15.76 6.53
C ARG A 136 7.68 17.01 6.84
N ALA A 137 6.76 17.39 5.96
CA ALA A 137 5.86 18.52 6.18
C ALA A 137 4.94 18.30 7.40
N LEU A 138 4.33 17.13 7.50
CA LEU A 138 3.46 16.78 8.63
C LEU A 138 4.21 16.72 9.96
N PHE A 139 5.41 16.15 10.00
CA PHE A 139 6.24 16.15 11.22
C PHE A 139 6.78 17.52 11.57
N ARG A 140 7.00 18.41 10.61
CA ARG A 140 7.30 19.83 10.87
C ARG A 140 6.10 20.50 11.55
N MET A 141 4.87 20.32 11.05
CA MET A 141 3.66 20.82 11.70
C MET A 141 3.53 20.30 13.13
N HIS A 142 3.86 19.02 13.37
CA HIS A 142 3.85 18.46 14.72
C HIS A 142 4.85 19.17 15.65
N ARG A 143 6.09 19.37 15.21
CA ARG A 143 7.09 20.07 16.02
C ARG A 143 6.75 21.52 16.29
N ASP A 144 6.18 22.21 15.30
CA ASP A 144 5.92 23.67 15.38
C ASP A 144 4.64 24.00 16.16
N SER A 145 3.61 23.14 16.13
CA SER A 145 2.28 23.42 16.69
C SER A 145 1.62 22.25 17.43
N GLY A 146 2.31 21.12 17.61
CA GLY A 146 1.72 19.94 18.23
C GLY A 146 0.70 19.22 17.35
N PHE A 147 0.71 19.44 16.01
CA PHE A 147 -0.23 18.80 15.10
C PHE A 147 -0.27 17.27 15.30
N PRO A 148 -1.45 16.62 15.47
CA PRO A 148 -1.56 15.25 15.98
C PRO A 148 -1.38 14.20 14.86
N VAL A 149 -0.24 14.25 14.15
CA VAL A 149 0.07 13.32 13.06
C VAL A 149 0.49 11.95 13.55
N VAL A 150 0.11 10.93 12.79
CA VAL A 150 0.63 9.57 12.83
C VAL A 150 0.86 9.12 11.39
N THR A 151 2.03 8.52 11.08
CA THR A 151 2.30 8.02 9.74
C THR A 151 2.55 6.53 9.73
N PHE A 152 2.14 5.87 8.64
CA PHE A 152 2.42 4.45 8.39
C PHE A 152 3.22 4.29 7.11
N ARG A 153 4.27 3.46 7.14
CA ARG A 153 5.18 3.17 6.02
C ARG A 153 5.05 1.70 5.58
N PRO A 154 3.94 1.31 4.94
CA PRO A 154 3.78 -0.04 4.45
C PRO A 154 4.69 -0.31 3.25
N PRO A 155 5.21 -1.55 3.12
CA PRO A 155 5.84 -2.05 1.90
C PRO A 155 4.77 -2.48 0.87
N PHE A 156 4.98 -3.60 0.17
CA PHE A 156 3.93 -4.17 -0.68
C PHE A 156 2.73 -4.60 0.15
N VAL A 157 1.58 -4.01 -0.14
CA VAL A 157 0.34 -4.36 0.55
C VAL A 157 -0.38 -5.45 -0.21
N HIS A 158 -0.82 -6.51 0.47
CA HIS A 158 -1.64 -7.55 -0.10
C HIS A 158 -2.95 -7.74 0.69
N GLY A 159 -3.93 -8.39 0.07
CA GLY A 159 -5.20 -8.66 0.71
C GLY A 159 -6.38 -8.60 -0.27
N PRO A 160 -7.59 -8.91 0.20
CA PRO A 160 -8.81 -8.79 -0.61
C PRO A 160 -8.94 -7.41 -1.26
N ARG A 161 -9.47 -7.38 -2.49
CA ARG A 161 -9.68 -6.16 -3.28
C ARG A 161 -8.40 -5.42 -3.70
N GLN A 162 -7.25 -6.12 -3.77
CA GLN A 162 -6.01 -5.56 -4.34
C GLN A 162 -6.25 -5.01 -5.75
N LEU A 163 -5.87 -3.75 -5.96
CA LEU A 163 -6.10 -3.02 -7.21
C LEU A 163 -5.08 -3.37 -8.28
N LEU A 164 -3.84 -3.63 -7.85
CA LEU A 164 -2.73 -3.95 -8.74
C LEU A 164 -2.70 -5.46 -9.07
N TYR A 165 -2.25 -5.79 -10.27
CA TYR A 165 -2.13 -7.16 -10.74
C TYR A 165 -0.84 -7.80 -10.19
N ARG A 166 -0.84 -8.09 -8.88
CA ARG A 166 0.30 -8.62 -8.12
C ARG A 166 0.15 -10.12 -7.86
N GLU A 167 -0.48 -10.53 -6.76
CA GLU A 167 -0.67 -11.95 -6.39
C GLU A 167 -1.49 -12.68 -7.46
N GLN A 168 -2.49 -12.04 -8.03
CA GLN A 168 -3.29 -12.60 -9.13
C GLN A 168 -2.43 -12.96 -10.34
N PHE A 169 -1.40 -12.15 -10.64
CA PHE A 169 -0.46 -12.42 -11.73
C PHE A 169 0.15 -13.82 -11.60
N PHE A 170 0.58 -14.17 -10.40
CA PHE A 170 1.20 -15.47 -10.13
C PHE A 170 0.15 -16.58 -10.07
N TRP A 171 -0.95 -16.41 -9.34
CA TRP A 171 -1.99 -17.44 -9.25
C TRP A 171 -2.58 -17.79 -10.61
N ASP A 172 -2.72 -16.82 -11.47
CA ASP A 172 -3.18 -17.05 -12.82
C ASP A 172 -2.25 -18.01 -13.55
N ARG A 173 -0.94 -17.80 -13.47
CA ARG A 173 0.08 -18.64 -14.13
C ARG A 173 0.23 -19.99 -13.45
N LEU A 174 0.25 -20.02 -12.14
CA LEU A 174 0.38 -21.23 -11.35
C LEU A 174 -0.78 -22.21 -11.62
N ILE A 175 -2.02 -21.71 -11.64
CA ILE A 175 -3.23 -22.51 -11.90
C ILE A 175 -3.26 -23.00 -13.35
N ASP A 176 -2.79 -22.18 -14.31
CA ASP A 176 -2.68 -22.58 -15.71
C ASP A 176 -1.44 -23.47 -16.00
N GLY A 177 -0.69 -23.86 -14.94
CA GLY A 177 0.49 -24.72 -15.07
C GLY A 177 1.65 -24.08 -15.83
N ARG A 178 1.70 -22.73 -15.88
CA ARG A 178 2.76 -21.97 -16.57
C ARG A 178 4.02 -21.88 -15.71
N SER A 179 5.17 -21.82 -16.34
CA SER A 179 6.41 -21.47 -15.65
C SER A 179 6.43 -19.98 -15.30
N ILE A 180 7.01 -19.66 -14.16
CA ILE A 180 7.19 -18.28 -13.70
C ILE A 180 8.56 -17.80 -14.15
N VAL A 181 8.58 -16.73 -14.95
CA VAL A 181 9.81 -15.96 -15.23
C VAL A 181 10.28 -15.34 -13.94
N LEU A 182 11.48 -15.69 -13.49
CA LEU A 182 12.05 -15.22 -12.23
C LEU A 182 13.20 -14.27 -12.57
N PRO A 183 13.13 -12.99 -12.19
CA PRO A 183 14.20 -12.03 -12.46
C PRO A 183 15.52 -12.45 -11.79
N ASP A 184 16.57 -12.63 -12.59
CA ASP A 184 17.84 -13.25 -12.20
C ASP A 184 17.60 -14.61 -11.50
N ASP A 185 18.01 -14.76 -10.25
CA ASP A 185 17.79 -15.96 -9.43
C ASP A 185 16.56 -15.85 -8.49
N GLY A 186 15.92 -14.68 -8.45
CA GLY A 186 14.78 -14.38 -7.58
C GLY A 186 15.15 -14.18 -6.11
N SER A 187 16.42 -13.91 -5.82
CA SER A 187 16.90 -13.66 -4.46
C SER A 187 16.64 -12.25 -3.93
N THR A 188 16.16 -11.33 -4.79
CA THR A 188 15.85 -9.95 -4.38
C THR A 188 14.89 -9.95 -3.19
N PRO A 189 15.26 -9.33 -2.05
CA PRO A 189 14.39 -9.21 -0.89
C PRO A 189 13.18 -8.34 -1.19
N MET A 190 12.03 -8.76 -0.66
CA MET A 190 10.79 -7.99 -0.68
C MET A 190 10.02 -8.21 0.62
N GLN A 191 9.27 -7.22 1.04
CA GLN A 191 8.50 -7.28 2.27
C GLN A 191 7.05 -6.93 1.99
N TRP A 192 6.15 -7.55 2.74
CA TRP A 192 4.72 -7.46 2.52
C TRP A 192 3.98 -7.13 3.80
N VAL A 193 2.79 -6.57 3.66
CA VAL A 193 1.88 -6.35 4.77
C VAL A 193 0.45 -6.66 4.37
N PHE A 194 -0.31 -7.23 5.29
CA PHE A 194 -1.71 -7.56 5.08
C PHE A 194 -2.60 -6.32 5.30
N THR A 195 -3.56 -6.08 4.41
CA THR A 195 -4.49 -4.93 4.48
C THR A 195 -5.20 -4.81 5.82
N SER A 196 -5.63 -5.93 6.41
CA SER A 196 -6.33 -5.92 7.70
C SER A 196 -5.41 -5.50 8.85
N ASP A 197 -4.09 -5.80 8.76
CA ASP A 197 -3.12 -5.38 9.78
C ASP A 197 -2.92 -3.87 9.76
N ILE A 198 -2.75 -3.29 8.55
CA ILE A 198 -2.67 -1.84 8.38
C ILE A 198 -3.95 -1.17 8.88
N ALA A 199 -5.11 -1.69 8.50
CA ALA A 199 -6.38 -1.10 8.90
C ALA A 199 -6.55 -1.12 10.43
N ARG A 200 -6.21 -2.24 11.10
CA ARG A 200 -6.22 -2.32 12.56
C ARG A 200 -5.25 -1.32 13.19
N ALA A 201 -4.03 -1.21 12.65
CA ALA A 201 -3.03 -0.28 13.17
C ALA A 201 -3.47 1.18 13.00
N CYS A 202 -4.04 1.54 11.85
CA CYS A 202 -4.57 2.88 11.61
C CYS A 202 -5.69 3.25 12.60
N VAL A 203 -6.65 2.35 12.81
CA VAL A 203 -7.75 2.57 13.77
C VAL A 203 -7.20 2.63 15.19
N ARG A 204 -6.31 1.71 15.58
CA ARG A 204 -5.70 1.68 16.89
C ARG A 204 -4.89 2.95 17.20
N ALA A 205 -4.21 3.54 16.19
CA ALA A 205 -3.47 4.79 16.36
C ALA A 205 -4.36 5.99 16.77
N THR A 206 -5.68 5.91 16.56
CA THR A 206 -6.60 6.95 17.03
C THR A 206 -6.95 6.82 18.52
N GLU A 207 -6.62 5.70 19.15
CA GLU A 207 -6.92 5.37 20.53
C GLU A 207 -5.71 5.47 21.46
N VAL A 208 -4.49 5.36 20.89
CA VAL A 208 -3.22 5.33 21.63
C VAL A 208 -2.59 6.72 21.64
N PRO A 209 -2.52 7.42 22.80
CA PRO A 209 -1.93 8.76 22.89
C PRO A 209 -0.47 8.80 22.43
N GLU A 210 0.31 7.77 22.75
CA GLU A 210 1.73 7.64 22.43
C GLU A 210 2.01 7.50 20.92
N ALA A 211 0.97 7.28 20.11
CA ALA A 211 1.10 7.24 18.66
C ALA A 211 1.28 8.62 18.04
N VAL A 212 0.89 9.70 18.72
CA VAL A 212 1.01 11.07 18.21
C VAL A 212 2.47 11.43 17.98
N GLY A 213 2.75 12.03 16.82
CA GLY A 213 4.10 12.39 16.41
C GLY A 213 4.99 11.21 16.07
N GLN A 214 4.40 10.04 15.77
CA GLN A 214 5.15 8.82 15.46
C GLN A 214 4.95 8.35 14.03
N ALA A 215 6.04 7.79 13.45
CA ALA A 215 5.98 6.96 12.25
C ALA A 215 6.00 5.48 12.66
N PHE A 216 5.34 4.63 11.87
CA PHE A 216 5.30 3.18 12.08
C PHE A 216 5.61 2.44 10.78
N ASN A 217 6.63 1.60 10.82
CA ASN A 217 6.85 0.58 9.81
C ASN A 217 5.85 -0.57 10.02
N MET A 218 5.26 -1.05 8.94
CA MET A 218 4.23 -2.11 9.00
C MET A 218 4.53 -3.17 7.96
N ALA A 219 4.84 -4.39 8.41
CA ALA A 219 5.09 -5.52 7.50
C ALA A 219 4.84 -6.85 8.19
N HIS A 220 4.91 -7.97 7.44
CA HIS A 220 5.16 -9.29 8.01
C HIS A 220 6.54 -9.32 8.66
N VAL A 221 6.72 -10.22 9.64
CA VAL A 221 7.92 -10.26 10.49
C VAL A 221 9.18 -10.42 9.65
N GLU A 222 9.18 -11.39 8.75
CA GLU A 222 10.36 -11.72 7.95
C GLU A 222 10.18 -11.27 6.49
N PRO A 223 11.19 -10.61 5.90
CA PRO A 223 11.21 -10.36 4.47
C PRO A 223 11.25 -11.69 3.69
N LEU A 224 10.61 -11.70 2.55
CA LEU A 224 10.65 -12.80 1.59
C LEU A 224 11.61 -12.44 0.45
N THR A 225 12.08 -13.44 -0.28
CA THR A 225 12.64 -13.20 -1.62
C THR A 225 11.54 -13.26 -2.67
N GLN A 226 11.80 -12.76 -3.87
CA GLN A 226 10.89 -12.92 -5.02
C GLN A 226 10.48 -14.39 -5.22
N ARG A 227 11.45 -15.32 -5.12
CA ARG A 227 11.21 -16.76 -5.23
C ARG A 227 10.33 -17.29 -4.09
N SER A 228 10.70 -17.03 -2.84
CA SER A 228 9.97 -17.57 -1.69
C SER A 228 8.56 -16.99 -1.57
N PHE A 229 8.33 -15.78 -2.05
CA PHE A 229 6.98 -15.21 -2.15
C PHE A 229 6.11 -16.02 -3.12
N VAL A 230 6.60 -16.33 -4.33
CA VAL A 230 5.85 -17.14 -5.31
C VAL A 230 5.64 -18.57 -4.80
N GLU A 231 6.62 -19.14 -4.10
CA GLU A 231 6.47 -20.45 -3.43
C GLU A 231 5.36 -20.43 -2.37
N ALA A 232 5.24 -19.36 -1.59
CA ALA A 232 4.15 -19.19 -0.63
C ALA A 232 2.78 -19.10 -1.34
N LEU A 233 2.69 -18.38 -2.46
CA LEU A 233 1.47 -18.29 -3.28
C LEU A 233 1.09 -19.67 -3.87
N ALA A 234 2.07 -20.45 -4.35
CA ALA A 234 1.86 -21.79 -4.90
C ALA A 234 1.38 -22.76 -3.83
N ARG A 235 1.98 -22.71 -2.63
CA ARG A 235 1.58 -23.51 -1.47
C ARG A 235 0.12 -23.27 -1.09
N VAL A 236 -0.30 -22.02 -1.01
CA VAL A 236 -1.69 -21.65 -0.68
C VAL A 236 -2.67 -22.07 -1.79
N ALA A 237 -2.24 -22.05 -3.05
CA ALA A 237 -3.05 -22.53 -4.17
C ALA A 237 -3.09 -24.07 -4.30
N GLY A 238 -2.24 -24.79 -3.56
CA GLY A 238 -2.14 -26.25 -3.65
C GLY A 238 -1.50 -26.76 -4.93
N VAL A 239 -0.62 -25.96 -5.57
CA VAL A 239 0.05 -26.30 -6.83
C VAL A 239 1.57 -26.15 -6.71
N ALA A 240 2.32 -26.83 -7.58
CA ALA A 240 3.75 -26.68 -7.66
C ALA A 240 4.14 -25.47 -8.52
N ALA A 241 5.09 -24.67 -8.06
CA ALA A 241 5.70 -23.61 -8.86
C ALA A 241 6.87 -24.14 -9.70
N ARG A 242 6.90 -23.79 -10.98
CA ARG A 242 8.04 -24.02 -11.87
C ARG A 242 8.67 -22.68 -12.20
N PHE A 243 9.94 -22.52 -11.90
CA PHE A 243 10.68 -21.27 -12.14
C PHE A 243 11.65 -21.40 -13.30
N VAL A 244 11.73 -20.34 -14.08
CA VAL A 244 12.79 -20.15 -15.07
C VAL A 244 13.54 -18.86 -14.70
N PRO A 245 14.75 -18.96 -14.15
CA PRO A 245 15.61 -17.81 -13.92
C PRO A 245 15.99 -17.15 -15.25
N VAL A 246 15.77 -15.84 -15.34
CA VAL A 246 16.05 -15.05 -16.54
C VAL A 246 16.82 -13.80 -16.15
N PRO A 247 18.01 -13.56 -16.72
CA PRO A 247 18.73 -12.32 -16.44
C PRO A 247 17.88 -11.08 -16.76
N ARG A 248 17.87 -10.09 -15.84
CA ARG A 248 17.13 -8.83 -16.06
C ARG A 248 17.52 -8.14 -17.35
N THR A 249 18.76 -8.29 -17.80
CA THR A 249 19.23 -7.79 -19.12
C THR A 249 18.50 -8.44 -20.29
N VAL A 250 18.19 -9.73 -20.20
CA VAL A 250 17.40 -10.46 -21.22
C VAL A 250 15.94 -10.02 -21.20
N ILE A 251 15.36 -9.86 -20.00
CA ILE A 251 14.00 -9.35 -19.82
C ILE A 251 13.88 -7.94 -20.42
N ALA A 252 14.82 -7.04 -20.09
CA ALA A 252 14.85 -5.68 -20.60
C ALA A 252 15.02 -5.65 -22.14
N ALA A 253 15.92 -6.47 -22.69
CA ALA A 253 16.12 -6.59 -24.14
C ALA A 253 14.90 -7.16 -24.88
N ALA A 254 14.01 -7.88 -24.18
CA ALA A 254 12.71 -8.32 -24.69
C ALA A 254 11.61 -7.26 -24.60
N GLY A 255 11.88 -6.11 -23.95
CA GLY A 255 10.91 -5.03 -23.71
C GLY A 255 10.07 -5.23 -22.45
N GLY A 256 10.60 -5.95 -21.45
CA GLY A 256 9.92 -6.19 -20.17
C GLY A 256 9.60 -4.91 -19.42
N GLN A 257 8.41 -4.84 -18.84
CA GLN A 257 7.90 -3.68 -18.14
C GLN A 257 7.39 -4.07 -16.74
N LEU A 258 7.39 -3.12 -15.82
CA LEU A 258 6.86 -3.30 -14.47
C LEU A 258 5.32 -3.24 -14.41
N VAL A 259 4.69 -2.80 -15.48
CA VAL A 259 3.23 -2.69 -15.68
C VAL A 259 2.89 -2.86 -17.16
N GLY A 260 1.63 -3.12 -17.49
CA GLY A 260 1.14 -3.16 -18.87
C GLY A 260 1.30 -4.54 -19.52
N GLU A 261 1.33 -4.55 -20.86
CA GLU A 261 1.25 -5.79 -21.68
C GLU A 261 2.50 -6.67 -21.59
N SER A 262 3.67 -6.06 -21.37
CA SER A 262 4.95 -6.77 -21.22
C SER A 262 5.34 -6.99 -19.75
N LEU A 263 4.33 -7.08 -18.85
CA LEU A 263 4.53 -7.38 -17.45
C LEU A 263 5.09 -8.81 -17.28
N TYR A 264 6.20 -8.94 -16.53
CA TYR A 264 6.91 -10.20 -16.37
C TYR A 264 6.91 -10.75 -14.93
N PHE A 265 6.69 -9.89 -13.90
CA PHE A 265 6.78 -10.30 -12.50
C PHE A 265 5.87 -9.47 -11.60
N GLY A 266 4.53 -9.52 -11.80
CA GLY A 266 3.58 -8.75 -11.01
C GLY A 266 3.85 -7.22 -11.01
N GLU A 267 2.80 -6.42 -10.93
CA GLU A 267 2.96 -4.96 -11.05
C GLU A 267 3.82 -4.38 -9.93
N TYR A 268 4.93 -3.73 -10.33
CA TYR A 268 5.92 -3.08 -9.45
C TYR A 268 6.63 -4.02 -8.47
N LEU A 269 6.70 -5.33 -8.72
CA LEU A 269 7.35 -6.27 -7.80
C LEU A 269 8.84 -6.52 -8.08
N ASP A 270 9.39 -5.97 -9.16
CA ASP A 270 10.83 -6.03 -9.46
C ASP A 270 11.47 -4.65 -9.34
N LEU A 271 11.33 -4.05 -8.17
CA LEU A 271 11.94 -2.77 -7.78
C LEU A 271 13.19 -2.99 -6.93
N PRO A 272 14.07 -1.99 -6.80
CA PRO A 272 15.16 -2.03 -5.83
C PRO A 272 14.64 -2.35 -4.42
N PRO A 273 15.30 -3.26 -3.67
CA PRO A 273 14.78 -3.77 -2.42
C PRO A 273 14.68 -2.67 -1.35
N ARG A 274 13.59 -2.73 -0.59
CA ARG A 274 13.39 -1.97 0.64
C ARG A 274 12.74 -2.88 1.66
N THR A 275 13.38 -3.03 2.82
CA THR A 275 12.80 -3.71 3.98
C THR A 275 12.89 -2.85 5.21
N SER A 276 12.11 -3.16 6.23
CA SER A 276 12.05 -2.40 7.46
C SER A 276 11.92 -3.28 8.69
N VAL A 277 12.45 -2.81 9.80
CA VAL A 277 12.22 -3.36 11.14
C VAL A 277 10.81 -2.94 11.60
N ILE A 278 10.07 -3.86 12.21
CA ILE A 278 8.64 -3.66 12.55
C ILE A 278 8.34 -3.78 14.05
N GLU A 279 9.32 -3.65 14.91
CA GLU A 279 9.17 -3.83 16.38
C GLU A 279 8.27 -2.77 17.03
N LYS A 280 8.23 -1.57 16.47
CA LYS A 280 7.57 -0.41 17.08
C LYS A 280 6.04 -0.53 17.06
N ALA A 281 5.45 -0.94 15.95
CA ALA A 281 3.99 -1.04 15.84
C ALA A 281 3.39 -2.07 16.82
N PRO A 282 3.89 -3.29 16.96
CA PRO A 282 3.43 -4.22 17.99
C PRO A 282 3.59 -3.66 19.42
N ARG A 283 4.72 -3.02 19.72
CA ARG A 283 5.01 -2.50 21.04
C ARG A 283 4.12 -1.32 21.44
N VAL A 284 3.90 -0.37 20.55
CA VAL A 284 3.15 0.87 20.85
C VAL A 284 1.67 0.72 20.58
N LEU A 285 1.28 0.11 19.45
CA LEU A 285 -0.12 -0.02 19.07
C LEU A 285 -0.75 -1.34 19.51
N GLY A 286 0.04 -2.32 19.94
CA GLY A 286 -0.45 -3.65 20.27
C GLY A 286 -0.96 -4.44 19.06
N VAL A 287 -0.52 -4.08 17.85
CA VAL A 287 -0.96 -4.72 16.60
C VAL A 287 0.17 -5.58 16.05
N SER A 288 0.04 -6.88 16.19
CA SER A 288 0.96 -7.85 15.61
C SER A 288 0.54 -8.24 14.20
N PRO A 289 1.51 -8.54 13.30
CA PRO A 289 1.23 -9.02 11.96
C PRO A 289 0.46 -10.34 11.96
N THR A 290 -0.50 -10.47 11.06
CA THR A 290 -1.15 -11.75 10.77
C THR A 290 -0.13 -12.71 10.15
N PRO A 291 -0.07 -14.00 10.56
CA PRO A 291 0.80 -14.98 9.91
C PRO A 291 0.60 -15.00 8.39
N LEU A 292 1.69 -15.00 7.64
CA LEU A 292 1.69 -14.85 6.17
C LEU A 292 0.75 -15.85 5.49
N ASP A 293 0.85 -17.14 5.83
CA ASP A 293 0.02 -18.18 5.19
C ASP A 293 -1.48 -17.94 5.42
N ARG A 294 -1.89 -17.48 6.61
CA ARG A 294 -3.27 -17.12 6.90
C ARG A 294 -3.74 -15.93 6.06
N ALA A 295 -2.93 -14.90 5.97
CA ALA A 295 -3.23 -13.71 5.18
C ALA A 295 -3.35 -14.03 3.68
N LEU A 296 -2.44 -14.88 3.17
CA LEU A 296 -2.48 -15.34 1.78
C LEU A 296 -3.67 -16.28 1.51
N GLN A 297 -4.07 -17.12 2.46
CA GLN A 297 -5.27 -17.97 2.34
C GLN A 297 -6.54 -17.11 2.21
N GLU A 298 -6.68 -16.06 3.04
CA GLU A 298 -7.82 -15.13 2.95
C GLU A 298 -7.82 -14.40 1.59
N ARG A 299 -6.65 -13.95 1.15
CA ARG A 299 -6.50 -13.29 -0.15
C ARG A 299 -6.81 -14.23 -1.31
N PHE A 300 -6.37 -15.49 -1.27
CA PHE A 300 -6.64 -16.49 -2.29
C PHE A 300 -8.11 -16.90 -2.32
N ALA A 301 -8.75 -17.03 -1.15
CA ALA A 301 -10.18 -17.27 -1.06
C ALA A 301 -10.98 -16.18 -1.80
N TRP A 302 -10.62 -14.91 -1.59
CA TRP A 302 -11.22 -13.81 -2.32
C TRP A 302 -10.91 -13.86 -3.83
N TYR A 303 -9.65 -14.17 -4.22
CA TYR A 303 -9.28 -14.30 -5.63
C TYR A 303 -10.17 -15.31 -6.36
N LYS A 304 -10.48 -16.46 -5.74
CA LYS A 304 -11.35 -17.49 -6.34
C LYS A 304 -12.78 -17.02 -6.59
N THR A 305 -13.25 -15.98 -5.91
CA THR A 305 -14.59 -15.41 -6.14
C THR A 305 -14.62 -14.39 -7.28
N GLN A 306 -13.46 -13.99 -7.80
CA GLN A 306 -13.38 -13.00 -8.86
C GLN A 306 -13.42 -13.65 -10.24
N PRO A 307 -14.01 -12.98 -11.24
CA PRO A 307 -13.94 -13.45 -12.60
C PRO A 307 -12.48 -13.51 -13.06
N ARG A 308 -12.11 -14.60 -13.72
CA ARG A 308 -10.78 -14.73 -14.31
C ARG A 308 -10.65 -13.75 -15.47
N ARG A 309 -9.56 -12.99 -15.51
CA ARG A 309 -9.25 -12.08 -16.62
C ARG A 309 -8.82 -12.90 -17.86
N ALA A 310 -9.17 -12.43 -19.05
CA ALA A 310 -8.52 -12.90 -20.28
C ALA A 310 -7.01 -12.59 -20.20
N ARG A 311 -6.17 -13.53 -20.64
CA ARG A 311 -4.71 -13.45 -20.49
C ARG A 311 -4.01 -13.72 -21.79
N SER A 312 -2.93 -12.97 -22.04
CA SER A 312 -1.91 -13.34 -22.99
C SER A 312 -0.65 -13.72 -22.22
N TYR A 313 0.02 -14.78 -22.66
CA TYR A 313 1.34 -15.22 -22.17
C TYR A 313 2.43 -15.00 -23.23
N GLU A 314 2.11 -14.29 -24.30
CA GLU A 314 3.01 -14.09 -25.44
C GLU A 314 4.34 -13.43 -25.05
N PHE A 315 4.29 -12.51 -24.08
CA PHE A 315 5.52 -11.88 -23.62
C PHE A 315 6.43 -12.87 -22.92
N GLU A 316 5.90 -13.65 -21.95
CA GLU A 316 6.66 -14.68 -21.26
C GLU A 316 7.17 -15.75 -22.21
N ASP A 317 6.35 -16.19 -23.18
CA ASP A 317 6.75 -17.19 -24.17
C ASP A 317 7.94 -16.68 -25.03
N ARG A 318 7.93 -15.40 -25.43
CA ARG A 318 9.08 -14.78 -26.10
C ARG A 318 10.34 -14.71 -25.22
N VAL A 319 10.18 -14.39 -23.94
CA VAL A 319 11.30 -14.35 -22.99
C VAL A 319 11.88 -15.75 -22.78
N LEU A 320 11.01 -16.74 -22.55
CA LEU A 320 11.41 -18.13 -22.31
C LEU A 320 12.10 -18.76 -23.54
N ALA A 321 11.61 -18.46 -24.74
CA ALA A 321 12.25 -18.93 -25.99
C ALA A 321 13.69 -18.42 -26.15
N ARG A 322 13.98 -17.19 -25.69
CA ARG A 322 15.35 -16.63 -25.75
C ARG A 322 16.33 -17.33 -24.79
N VAL A 323 15.83 -17.88 -23.68
CA VAL A 323 16.66 -18.59 -22.70
C VAL A 323 16.84 -20.05 -23.06
N SER A 324 15.82 -20.68 -23.71
CA SER A 324 15.88 -22.09 -24.11
C SER A 324 16.66 -22.32 -25.39
N GLY A 325 16.91 -21.29 -26.21
CA GLY A 325 17.67 -21.35 -27.47
C GLY A 325 19.14 -20.90 -27.34
N ALA A 326 19.57 -20.58 -26.12
CA ALA A 326 20.95 -20.27 -25.79
C ALA A 326 21.60 -21.45 -25.05
#